data_60804ecc39f3ffb49b8cbc60f12d2edc
#
_entry.id   60804ecc39f3ffb49b8cbc60f12d2edc
#
_cell.length_a   1.000
_cell.length_b   1.000
_cell.length_c   1.000
_cell.angle_alpha   90.00
_cell.angle_beta   90.00
_cell.angle_gamma   90.00
#
_symmetry.space_group_name_H-M   'P 1'
#
loop_
_entity.id
_entity.type
_entity.pdbx_description
1 polymer ?
#
loop_
_entity_poly.entity_id
_entity_poly.type
_entity_poly.pdbx_seq_one_letter_code
_entity_poly.pdbx_strand_id
1 'polypeptide(L)'
;IFTPEYAEKESGVKADMIVEIAHKIGEAGERFASHNWRAAGASNLGGWAVARCLHFLTVLTGAVGAKGGTSPNSWNKFKPTQPNPPAPQKKWNELHFPKEYPLAFFEMSQLLPHFLKEGRGKMDVYFSRVFNPVWTYPDGFTWMEMFSDETKFGLHAALTPTWNETAFFADFVLPMGLASERHDLNSYATHGGTWVAFRQPVLREAARRNGKPVSLTYEANPGEVWEEDEFWNELSWRIDDGTMGIREHFMSPYRPGEKITIDEYYQYTFERVPGLPEVAKAEGLTELEYMRKHGAFLIEPATYKKHEQEGWPTPSGKQELYSKTIV
;
A
#
# COMPACT_ATOMS: atom_id res chain seq x y z
N ILE A 1 -15.57 -1.46 36.66
CA ILE A 1 -14.77 -2.66 36.44
C ILE A 1 -13.39 -2.25 35.90
N PHE A 2 -13.32 -1.43 34.85
CA PHE A 2 -12.08 -0.93 34.28
C PHE A 2 -11.73 0.45 34.81
N THR A 3 -11.19 0.50 36.04
CA THR A 3 -10.77 1.76 36.71
C THR A 3 -9.31 2.09 36.36
N PRO A 4 -8.85 3.33 36.60
CA PRO A 4 -7.42 3.67 36.46
C PRO A 4 -6.50 2.77 37.28
N GLU A 5 -6.92 2.38 38.50
CA GLU A 5 -6.16 1.48 39.40
C GLU A 5 -6.09 0.05 38.82
N TYR A 6 -7.18 -0.42 38.19
CA TYR A 6 -7.16 -1.69 37.46
C TYR A 6 -6.16 -1.62 36.29
N ALA A 7 -6.23 -0.53 35.53
CA ALA A 7 -5.33 -0.33 34.39
C ALA A 7 -3.85 -0.22 34.85
N GLU A 8 -3.56 0.44 35.98
CA GLU A 8 -2.22 0.47 36.58
C GLU A 8 -1.73 -0.94 36.90
N LYS A 9 -2.58 -1.76 37.52
CA LYS A 9 -2.23 -3.15 37.86
C LYS A 9 -1.87 -3.99 36.64
N GLU A 10 -2.63 -3.83 35.55
CA GLU A 10 -2.44 -4.65 34.34
C GLU A 10 -1.31 -4.14 33.44
N SER A 11 -1.11 -2.82 33.36
CA SER A 11 -0.17 -2.19 32.43
C SER A 11 1.12 -1.66 33.05
N GLY A 12 1.14 -1.48 34.37
CA GLY A 12 2.22 -0.80 35.10
C GLY A 12 2.24 0.74 34.92
N VAL A 13 1.32 1.32 34.16
CA VAL A 13 1.17 2.78 34.04
C VAL A 13 0.40 3.31 35.23
N LYS A 14 0.93 4.34 35.90
CA LYS A 14 0.33 4.89 37.11
C LYS A 14 -1.09 5.43 36.87
N ALA A 15 -2.00 5.17 37.81
CA ALA A 15 -3.40 5.56 37.72
C ALA A 15 -3.60 7.09 37.56
N ASP A 16 -2.83 7.89 38.30
CA ASP A 16 -2.86 9.35 38.17
C ASP A 16 -2.38 9.84 36.79
N MET A 17 -1.38 9.21 36.20
CA MET A 17 -0.93 9.49 34.83
C MET A 17 -2.03 9.17 33.80
N ILE A 18 -2.74 8.05 33.98
CA ILE A 18 -3.85 7.66 33.12
C ILE A 18 -4.96 8.74 33.17
N VAL A 19 -5.29 9.21 34.38
CA VAL A 19 -6.28 10.27 34.60
C VAL A 19 -5.81 11.59 33.97
N GLU A 20 -4.55 11.96 34.15
CA GLU A 20 -3.98 13.17 33.54
C GLU A 20 -4.09 13.14 32.02
N ILE A 21 -3.72 12.01 31.39
CA ILE A 21 -3.82 11.84 29.93
C ILE A 21 -5.28 11.93 29.48
N ALA A 22 -6.22 11.32 30.21
CA ALA A 22 -7.65 11.39 29.88
C ALA A 22 -8.18 12.85 29.93
N HIS A 23 -7.76 13.64 30.90
CA HIS A 23 -8.11 15.06 30.97
C HIS A 23 -7.54 15.84 29.75
N LYS A 24 -6.27 15.62 29.41
CA LYS A 24 -5.65 16.27 28.23
C LYS A 24 -6.36 15.91 26.93
N ILE A 25 -6.80 14.66 26.78
CA ILE A 25 -7.60 14.23 25.64
C ILE A 25 -8.94 14.95 25.62
N GLY A 26 -9.63 15.05 26.77
CA GLY A 26 -10.89 15.77 26.89
C GLY A 26 -10.74 17.26 26.58
N GLU A 27 -9.70 17.91 27.07
CA GLU A 27 -9.40 19.32 26.79
C GLU A 27 -9.07 19.58 25.31
N ALA A 28 -8.44 18.63 24.62
CA ALA A 28 -8.19 18.73 23.18
C ALA A 28 -9.47 18.76 22.37
N GLY A 29 -10.54 18.08 22.84
CA GLY A 29 -11.84 18.04 22.18
C GLY A 29 -11.74 17.61 20.72
N GLU A 30 -12.38 18.33 19.82
CA GLU A 30 -12.37 18.05 18.38
C GLU A 30 -10.96 18.07 17.73
N ARG A 31 -9.97 18.63 18.40
CA ARG A 31 -8.58 18.67 17.91
C ARG A 31 -7.73 17.48 18.38
N PHE A 32 -8.36 16.48 18.96
CA PHE A 32 -7.69 15.23 19.30
C PHE A 32 -7.43 14.39 18.05
N ALA A 33 -6.22 13.85 17.93
CA ALA A 33 -5.87 12.87 16.92
C ALA A 33 -5.09 11.72 17.56
N SER A 34 -5.43 10.51 17.17
CA SER A 34 -4.68 9.30 17.52
C SER A 34 -4.14 8.63 16.26
N HIS A 35 -3.04 7.93 16.39
CA HIS A 35 -2.45 7.16 15.32
C HIS A 35 -2.19 5.73 15.78
N ASN A 36 -2.62 4.79 14.97
CA ASN A 36 -2.17 3.41 15.04
C ASN A 36 -1.83 2.93 13.64
N TRP A 37 -0.98 1.94 13.54
CA TRP A 37 -0.65 1.28 12.29
C TRP A 37 -0.98 -0.21 12.40
N ARG A 38 -0.80 -0.94 11.33
CA ARG A 38 -1.16 -2.37 11.22
C ARG A 38 -0.71 -3.21 12.43
N ALA A 39 0.50 -3.00 12.92
CA ALA A 39 1.04 -3.76 14.04
C ALA A 39 0.17 -3.68 15.31
N ALA A 40 -0.37 -2.51 15.64
CA ALA A 40 -1.24 -2.37 16.79
C ALA A 40 -2.56 -3.14 16.65
N GLY A 41 -3.09 -3.26 15.42
CA GLY A 41 -4.36 -3.93 15.14
C GLY A 41 -4.23 -5.39 14.76
N ALA A 42 -3.10 -5.82 14.18
CA ALA A 42 -2.97 -7.12 13.53
C ALA A 42 -1.91 -8.05 14.15
N SER A 43 -0.90 -7.52 14.83
CA SER A 43 0.26 -8.31 15.26
C SER A 43 0.21 -8.82 16.70
N ASN A 44 -0.92 -8.67 17.39
CA ASN A 44 -1.12 -9.21 18.73
C ASN A 44 -2.60 -9.55 18.98
N LEU A 45 -2.85 -10.45 19.95
CA LEU A 45 -4.19 -10.95 20.24
C LEU A 45 -5.20 -9.86 20.63
N GLY A 46 -4.75 -8.79 21.26
CA GLY A 46 -5.62 -7.68 21.70
C GLY A 46 -5.62 -6.48 20.76
N GLY A 47 -4.86 -6.54 19.66
CA GLY A 47 -4.59 -5.34 18.82
C GLY A 47 -5.83 -4.68 18.24
N TRP A 48 -6.80 -5.46 17.80
CA TRP A 48 -8.07 -4.92 17.30
C TRP A 48 -8.84 -4.15 18.38
N ALA A 49 -8.80 -4.60 19.63
CA ALA A 49 -9.42 -3.91 20.75
C ALA A 49 -8.72 -2.58 21.04
N VAL A 50 -7.38 -2.55 20.98
CA VAL A 50 -6.59 -1.32 21.10
C VAL A 50 -6.97 -0.33 20.00
N ALA A 51 -7.03 -0.75 18.74
CA ALA A 51 -7.44 0.08 17.62
C ALA A 51 -8.85 0.64 17.81
N ARG A 52 -9.80 -0.19 18.28
CA ARG A 52 -11.16 0.26 18.61
C ARG A 52 -11.20 1.26 19.72
N CYS A 53 -10.45 1.05 20.79
CA CYS A 53 -10.42 1.99 21.93
C CYS A 53 -9.86 3.34 21.50
N LEU A 54 -8.78 3.37 20.71
CA LEU A 54 -8.22 4.61 20.16
C LEU A 54 -9.24 5.33 19.26
N HIS A 55 -9.93 4.58 18.38
CA HIS A 55 -10.98 5.17 17.56
C HIS A 55 -12.16 5.67 18.41
N PHE A 56 -12.54 4.96 19.47
CA PHE A 56 -13.60 5.39 20.37
C PHE A 56 -13.27 6.72 21.07
N LEU A 57 -12.02 6.97 21.43
CA LEU A 57 -11.60 8.27 21.95
C LEU A 57 -11.84 9.40 20.95
N THR A 58 -11.60 9.16 19.66
CA THR A 58 -11.89 10.17 18.61
C THR A 58 -13.37 10.44 18.46
N VAL A 59 -14.22 9.44 18.73
CA VAL A 59 -15.68 9.60 18.74
C VAL A 59 -16.14 10.42 19.95
N LEU A 60 -15.65 10.07 21.15
CA LEU A 60 -16.02 10.75 22.40
C LEU A 60 -15.65 12.24 22.38
N THR A 61 -14.54 12.57 21.74
CA THR A 61 -14.07 13.97 21.65
C THR A 61 -14.69 14.74 20.48
N GLY A 62 -15.48 14.08 19.61
CA GLY A 62 -16.01 14.71 18.39
C GLY A 62 -14.94 14.95 17.30
N ALA A 63 -13.77 14.36 17.42
CA ALA A 63 -12.63 14.63 16.57
C ALA A 63 -12.71 13.99 15.16
N VAL A 64 -13.65 13.08 14.92
CA VAL A 64 -13.77 12.37 13.64
C VAL A 64 -14.14 13.33 12.51
N GLY A 65 -13.23 13.50 11.57
CA GLY A 65 -13.40 14.39 10.42
C GLY A 65 -13.42 15.89 10.78
N ALA A 66 -13.17 16.26 12.02
CA ALA A 66 -13.08 17.66 12.44
C ALA A 66 -11.78 18.30 11.94
N LYS A 67 -11.82 19.61 11.69
CA LYS A 67 -10.61 20.36 11.31
C LYS A 67 -9.60 20.37 12.46
N GLY A 68 -8.43 19.79 12.23
CA GLY A 68 -7.39 19.61 13.26
C GLY A 68 -7.59 18.37 14.15
N GLY A 69 -8.64 17.59 13.90
CA GLY A 69 -8.91 16.33 14.57
C GLY A 69 -8.42 15.11 13.76
N THR A 70 -9.11 13.98 13.89
CA THR A 70 -8.77 12.73 13.21
C THR A 70 -9.37 12.71 11.81
N SER A 71 -8.51 12.66 10.79
CA SER A 71 -8.94 12.44 9.42
C SER A 71 -9.27 10.99 9.17
N PRO A 72 -10.36 10.67 8.46
CA PRO A 72 -10.54 9.36 7.86
C PRO A 72 -9.53 9.19 6.72
N ASN A 73 -8.31 8.82 7.06
CA ASN A 73 -7.25 8.60 6.09
C ASN A 73 -7.57 7.41 5.19
N SER A 74 -7.38 7.56 3.92
CA SER A 74 -7.59 6.50 2.94
C SER A 74 -6.55 6.55 1.84
N TRP A 75 -5.95 5.39 1.56
CA TRP A 75 -5.01 5.21 0.47
C TRP A 75 -5.71 4.95 -0.85
N ASN A 76 -4.97 5.15 -1.93
CA ASN A 76 -5.37 4.74 -3.28
C ASN A 76 -6.78 5.19 -3.65
N LYS A 77 -7.09 6.47 -3.43
CA LYS A 77 -8.34 7.08 -3.88
C LYS A 77 -8.43 7.11 -5.40
N PHE A 78 -7.31 7.31 -6.04
CA PHE A 78 -7.14 7.09 -7.46
C PHE A 78 -6.22 5.88 -7.65
N LYS A 79 -6.68 4.88 -8.39
CA LYS A 79 -5.88 3.68 -8.71
C LYS A 79 -5.44 3.77 -10.16
N PRO A 80 -4.13 3.67 -10.43
CA PRO A 80 -3.67 3.49 -11.80
C PRO A 80 -4.34 2.28 -12.42
N THR A 81 -4.70 2.40 -13.69
CA THR A 81 -5.33 1.32 -14.44
C THR A 81 -4.44 0.99 -15.63
N GLN A 82 -4.14 -0.27 -15.81
CA GLN A 82 -3.44 -0.74 -17.03
C GLN A 82 -4.33 -0.52 -18.27
N PRO A 83 -3.74 -0.24 -19.43
CA PRO A 83 -4.50 -0.10 -20.66
C PRO A 83 -5.34 -1.35 -21.01
N ASN A 84 -4.77 -2.54 -20.81
CA ASN A 84 -5.41 -3.83 -21.02
C ASN A 84 -5.32 -4.67 -19.73
N PRO A 85 -6.17 -4.42 -18.72
CA PRO A 85 -6.09 -5.18 -17.48
C PRO A 85 -6.45 -6.65 -17.75
N PRO A 86 -5.73 -7.60 -17.12
CA PRO A 86 -6.08 -9.00 -17.21
C PRO A 86 -7.44 -9.28 -16.58
N ALA A 87 -8.09 -10.36 -17.01
CA ALA A 87 -9.28 -10.84 -16.34
C ALA A 87 -9.02 -11.06 -14.83
N PRO A 88 -10.06 -10.90 -13.97
CA PRO A 88 -9.89 -11.12 -12.55
C PRO A 88 -9.29 -12.50 -12.27
N GLN A 89 -8.16 -12.50 -11.58
CA GLN A 89 -7.44 -13.74 -11.27
C GLN A 89 -8.16 -14.56 -10.21
N LYS A 90 -8.04 -15.88 -10.29
CA LYS A 90 -8.48 -16.77 -9.23
C LYS A 90 -7.64 -16.51 -7.98
N LYS A 91 -8.30 -16.17 -6.88
CA LYS A 91 -7.64 -15.88 -5.60
C LYS A 91 -7.71 -17.11 -4.70
N TRP A 92 -6.72 -17.26 -3.87
CA TRP A 92 -6.74 -18.24 -2.79
C TRP A 92 -7.56 -17.65 -1.62
N ASN A 93 -8.87 -17.87 -1.67
CA ASN A 93 -9.82 -17.23 -0.74
C ASN A 93 -9.59 -17.58 0.74
N GLU A 94 -9.03 -18.74 1.04
CA GLU A 94 -8.71 -19.14 2.40
C GLU A 94 -7.67 -18.24 3.07
N LEU A 95 -6.75 -17.67 2.30
CA LEU A 95 -5.80 -16.69 2.80
C LEU A 95 -6.44 -15.33 3.08
N HIS A 96 -7.53 -14.99 2.37
CA HIS A 96 -8.23 -13.72 2.57
C HIS A 96 -9.23 -13.76 3.71
N PHE A 97 -9.90 -14.90 3.90
CA PHE A 97 -11.02 -15.06 4.84
C PHE A 97 -10.90 -16.41 5.55
N PRO A 98 -9.80 -16.65 6.29
CA PRO A 98 -9.61 -17.93 6.95
C PRO A 98 -10.63 -18.10 8.07
N LYS A 99 -11.42 -19.16 8.01
CA LYS A 99 -12.43 -19.45 9.04
C LYS A 99 -11.78 -19.74 10.40
N GLU A 100 -10.62 -20.36 10.37
CA GLU A 100 -9.84 -20.72 11.55
C GLU A 100 -9.19 -19.50 12.22
N TYR A 101 -8.97 -18.43 11.45
CA TYR A 101 -8.30 -17.22 11.88
C TYR A 101 -9.10 -15.96 11.50
N PRO A 102 -10.31 -15.78 12.03
CA PRO A 102 -11.26 -14.76 11.56
C PRO A 102 -10.76 -13.32 11.77
N LEU A 103 -9.79 -13.10 12.65
CA LEU A 103 -9.17 -11.78 12.88
C LEU A 103 -7.98 -11.53 11.96
N ALA A 104 -7.53 -12.50 11.18
CA ALA A 104 -6.41 -12.38 10.26
C ALA A 104 -6.85 -11.90 8.85
N PHE A 105 -7.95 -11.20 8.75
CA PHE A 105 -8.49 -10.66 7.52
C PHE A 105 -7.46 -9.84 6.74
N PHE A 106 -7.19 -10.20 5.49
CA PHE A 106 -6.15 -9.65 4.63
C PHE A 106 -4.69 -9.87 5.09
N GLU A 107 -4.44 -10.60 6.14
CA GLU A 107 -3.07 -10.87 6.61
C GLU A 107 -2.49 -12.17 6.01
N MET A 108 -2.57 -12.28 4.69
CA MET A 108 -2.03 -13.41 3.93
C MET A 108 -0.54 -13.66 4.20
N SER A 109 0.21 -12.60 4.45
CA SER A 109 1.65 -12.67 4.70
C SER A 109 2.01 -13.47 5.96
N GLN A 110 1.11 -13.55 6.93
CA GLN A 110 1.33 -14.34 8.15
C GLN A 110 0.89 -15.79 7.98
N LEU A 111 -0.14 -16.03 7.19
CA LEU A 111 -0.78 -17.34 7.06
C LEU A 111 -0.17 -18.21 5.95
N LEU A 112 0.38 -17.59 4.92
CA LEU A 112 0.92 -18.31 3.76
C LEU A 112 1.89 -19.45 4.15
N PRO A 113 2.94 -19.23 4.98
CA PRO A 113 3.88 -20.29 5.30
C PRO A 113 3.22 -21.44 6.08
N HIS A 114 2.26 -21.15 6.96
CA HIS A 114 1.53 -22.16 7.69
C HIS A 114 0.65 -23.02 6.77
N PHE A 115 -0.04 -22.40 5.82
CA PHE A 115 -0.88 -23.13 4.86
C PHE A 115 -0.04 -24.02 3.92
N LEU A 116 1.14 -23.52 3.52
CA LEU A 116 2.08 -24.34 2.73
C LEU A 116 2.61 -25.53 3.56
N LYS A 117 2.96 -25.30 4.81
CA LYS A 117 3.41 -26.34 5.75
C LYS A 117 2.34 -27.42 5.95
N GLU A 118 1.09 -27.02 6.06
CA GLU A 118 -0.06 -27.93 6.17
C GLU A 118 -0.41 -28.66 4.84
N GLY A 119 0.29 -28.39 3.75
CA GLY A 119 0.02 -29.00 2.46
C GLY A 119 -1.21 -28.47 1.73
N ARG A 120 -1.69 -27.28 2.08
CA ARG A 120 -2.88 -26.65 1.47
C ARG A 120 -2.61 -26.01 0.12
N GLY A 121 -1.37 -26.02 -0.35
CA GLY A 121 -0.99 -25.52 -1.66
C GLY A 121 0.51 -25.56 -1.91
N LYS A 122 0.90 -24.99 -3.06
CA LYS A 122 2.28 -24.81 -3.51
C LYS A 122 2.37 -23.46 -4.22
N MET A 123 3.50 -22.79 -4.10
CA MET A 123 3.86 -21.60 -4.87
C MET A 123 4.83 -21.99 -5.96
N ASP A 124 4.41 -22.01 -7.22
CA ASP A 124 5.31 -22.31 -8.33
C ASP A 124 6.33 -21.20 -8.55
N VAL A 125 5.89 -19.94 -8.47
CA VAL A 125 6.76 -18.76 -8.52
C VAL A 125 6.33 -17.78 -7.43
N TYR A 126 7.29 -17.28 -6.67
CA TYR A 126 7.07 -16.29 -5.64
C TYR A 126 8.02 -15.10 -5.79
N PHE A 127 7.46 -13.91 -5.83
CA PHE A 127 8.22 -12.67 -5.80
C PHE A 127 8.06 -11.98 -4.44
N SER A 128 9.11 -11.91 -3.64
CA SER A 128 9.13 -11.04 -2.46
C SER A 128 9.59 -9.64 -2.86
N ARG A 129 8.67 -8.69 -2.81
CA ARG A 129 8.93 -7.31 -3.22
C ARG A 129 9.01 -6.39 -2.01
N VAL A 130 10.20 -5.87 -1.69
CA VAL A 130 10.42 -4.98 -0.54
C VAL A 130 9.80 -5.56 0.74
N PHE A 131 9.85 -6.88 0.87
CA PHE A 131 9.20 -7.65 1.90
C PHE A 131 10.19 -8.62 2.54
N ASN A 132 10.35 -8.53 3.86
CA ASN A 132 11.29 -9.34 4.62
C ASN A 132 10.58 -10.12 5.74
N PRO A 133 9.72 -11.11 5.41
CA PRO A 133 8.93 -11.81 6.40
C PRO A 133 9.75 -12.64 7.39
N VAL A 134 10.92 -13.11 6.99
CA VAL A 134 11.83 -13.86 7.88
C VAL A 134 12.17 -13.05 9.13
N TRP A 135 12.30 -11.72 9.00
CA TRP A 135 12.68 -10.85 10.12
C TRP A 135 11.53 -10.01 10.67
N THR A 136 10.66 -9.47 9.79
CA THR A 136 9.69 -8.44 10.17
C THR A 136 8.30 -8.98 10.53
N TYR A 137 8.04 -10.27 10.27
CA TYR A 137 6.76 -10.89 10.59
C TYR A 137 6.87 -11.88 11.73
N PRO A 138 5.76 -12.12 12.46
CA PRO A 138 5.73 -13.19 13.47
C PRO A 138 6.06 -14.53 12.83
N ASP A 139 6.82 -15.35 13.59
CA ASP A 139 7.20 -16.70 13.18
C ASP A 139 8.00 -16.77 11.88
N GLY A 140 9.08 -16.00 11.82
CA GLY A 140 10.03 -16.04 10.70
C GLY A 140 10.66 -17.43 10.49
N PHE A 141 10.69 -18.28 11.50
CA PHE A 141 11.22 -19.65 11.40
C PHE A 141 10.38 -20.53 10.46
N THR A 142 9.06 -20.42 10.49
CA THR A 142 8.19 -21.12 9.53
C THR A 142 8.41 -20.61 8.11
N TRP A 143 8.66 -19.30 7.93
CA TRP A 143 9.05 -18.76 6.63
C TRP A 143 10.38 -19.36 6.13
N MET A 144 11.40 -19.44 6.98
CA MET A 144 12.70 -20.06 6.65
C MET A 144 12.53 -21.53 6.23
N GLU A 145 11.76 -22.29 7.00
CA GLU A 145 11.46 -23.70 6.69
C GLU A 145 10.81 -23.84 5.31
N MET A 146 9.79 -23.01 5.03
CA MET A 146 9.06 -23.09 3.77
C MET A 146 9.88 -22.61 2.57
N PHE A 147 10.65 -21.54 2.70
CA PHE A 147 11.55 -21.08 1.62
C PHE A 147 12.67 -22.08 1.30
N SER A 148 13.04 -22.90 2.26
CA SER A 148 14.07 -23.95 2.06
C SER A 148 13.50 -25.25 1.46
N ASP A 149 12.19 -25.34 1.26
CA ASP A 149 11.52 -26.52 0.71
C ASP A 149 11.05 -26.27 -0.74
N GLU A 150 11.80 -26.77 -1.71
CA GLU A 150 11.49 -26.64 -3.15
C GLU A 150 10.14 -27.27 -3.54
N THR A 151 9.60 -28.16 -2.71
CA THR A 151 8.26 -28.71 -2.94
C THR A 151 7.16 -27.71 -2.60
N LYS A 152 7.48 -26.66 -1.84
CA LYS A 152 6.57 -25.59 -1.40
C LYS A 152 6.75 -24.31 -2.22
N PHE A 153 8.01 -23.95 -2.52
CA PHE A 153 8.35 -22.83 -3.40
C PHE A 153 9.19 -23.38 -4.57
N GLY A 154 8.66 -23.28 -5.80
CA GLY A 154 9.37 -23.73 -7.00
C GLY A 154 10.45 -22.76 -7.44
N LEU A 155 10.16 -21.46 -7.38
CA LEU A 155 11.10 -20.37 -7.66
C LEU A 155 10.81 -19.19 -6.73
N HIS A 156 11.82 -18.69 -6.05
CA HIS A 156 11.74 -17.47 -5.26
C HIS A 156 12.69 -16.40 -5.81
N ALA A 157 12.13 -15.26 -6.21
CA ALA A 157 12.90 -14.08 -6.62
C ALA A 157 12.65 -12.92 -5.66
N ALA A 158 13.71 -12.40 -5.05
CA ALA A 158 13.63 -11.24 -4.16
C ALA A 158 13.91 -9.94 -4.92
N LEU A 159 12.90 -9.08 -5.02
CA LEU A 159 12.99 -7.74 -5.58
C LEU A 159 13.21 -6.76 -4.42
N THR A 160 14.44 -6.36 -4.20
CA THR A 160 14.78 -5.61 -3.00
C THR A 160 15.85 -4.54 -3.25
N PRO A 161 15.73 -3.34 -2.64
CA PRO A 161 16.75 -2.31 -2.73
C PRO A 161 17.95 -2.56 -1.79
N THR A 162 17.79 -3.45 -0.81
CA THR A 162 18.80 -3.79 0.17
C THR A 162 18.81 -5.29 0.39
N TRP A 163 19.99 -5.85 0.67
CA TRP A 163 20.11 -7.22 1.08
C TRP A 163 19.42 -7.42 2.44
N ASN A 164 18.61 -8.46 2.58
CA ASN A 164 17.87 -8.76 3.80
C ASN A 164 17.78 -10.28 4.04
N GLU A 165 17.27 -10.68 5.19
CA GLU A 165 17.24 -12.08 5.63
C GLU A 165 16.40 -12.96 4.69
N THR A 166 15.30 -12.48 4.15
CA THR A 166 14.48 -13.22 3.19
C THR A 166 15.21 -13.43 1.87
N ALA A 167 16.04 -12.48 1.44
CA ALA A 167 16.82 -12.59 0.21
C ALA A 167 17.87 -13.71 0.27
N PHE A 168 18.30 -14.15 1.45
CA PHE A 168 19.20 -15.31 1.59
C PHE A 168 18.54 -16.63 1.16
N PHE A 169 17.22 -16.70 1.13
CA PHE A 169 16.46 -17.88 0.70
C PHE A 169 15.96 -17.78 -0.73
N ALA A 170 16.30 -16.71 -1.45
CA ALA A 170 15.85 -16.53 -2.82
C ALA A 170 16.82 -17.19 -3.82
N ASP A 171 16.27 -17.76 -4.89
CA ASP A 171 17.05 -18.26 -6.03
C ASP A 171 17.68 -17.12 -6.82
N PHE A 172 16.98 -15.98 -6.88
CA PHE A 172 17.45 -14.75 -7.52
C PHE A 172 17.21 -13.54 -6.62
N VAL A 173 18.24 -12.70 -6.49
CA VAL A 173 18.12 -11.38 -5.85
C VAL A 173 18.26 -10.33 -6.95
N LEU A 174 17.18 -9.59 -7.17
CA LEU A 174 17.09 -8.57 -8.22
C LEU A 174 17.12 -7.18 -7.57
N PRO A 175 18.15 -6.37 -7.84
CA PRO A 175 18.23 -5.02 -7.26
C PRO A 175 17.12 -4.14 -7.81
N MET A 176 16.34 -3.57 -6.91
CA MET A 176 15.24 -2.65 -7.21
C MET A 176 15.51 -1.26 -6.67
N GLY A 177 15.09 -0.25 -7.42
CA GLY A 177 15.33 1.14 -7.08
C GLY A 177 14.74 1.57 -5.74
N LEU A 178 15.54 2.30 -4.97
CA LEU A 178 15.06 3.13 -3.86
C LEU A 178 14.15 4.24 -4.37
N ALA A 179 13.57 4.98 -3.46
CA ALA A 179 12.63 6.07 -3.77
C ALA A 179 13.13 7.07 -4.83
N SER A 180 14.43 7.39 -4.83
CA SER A 180 15.06 8.33 -5.79
C SER A 180 15.43 7.70 -7.14
N GLU A 181 15.30 6.39 -7.27
CA GLU A 181 15.77 5.62 -8.43
C GLU A 181 14.61 5.07 -9.27
N ARG A 182 13.37 5.40 -8.90
CA ARG A 182 12.16 4.95 -9.58
C ARG A 182 11.07 6.01 -9.62
N HIS A 183 10.16 5.88 -10.56
CA HIS A 183 8.88 6.60 -10.49
C HIS A 183 8.01 6.03 -9.37
N ASP A 184 7.08 6.84 -8.90
CA ASP A 184 6.06 6.40 -7.96
C ASP A 184 4.83 7.30 -8.05
N LEU A 185 3.66 6.71 -7.89
CA LEU A 185 2.40 7.41 -7.81
C LEU A 185 1.72 7.09 -6.49
N ASN A 186 1.36 8.12 -5.76
CA ASN A 186 0.60 7.99 -4.52
C ASN A 186 -0.68 8.79 -4.59
N SER A 187 -1.77 8.22 -4.09
CA SER A 187 -3.05 8.90 -3.99
C SER A 187 -3.62 8.74 -2.59
N TYR A 188 -3.86 9.86 -1.93
CA TYR A 188 -4.35 9.90 -0.56
C TYR A 188 -5.53 10.84 -0.42
N ALA A 189 -6.47 10.49 0.48
CA ALA A 189 -7.42 11.41 1.05
C ALA A 189 -7.05 11.68 2.52
N THR A 190 -6.77 12.92 2.83
CA THR A 190 -6.34 13.38 4.15
C THR A 190 -7.04 14.68 4.51
N HIS A 191 -6.62 15.33 5.61
CA HIS A 191 -7.06 16.69 5.95
C HIS A 191 -6.77 17.74 4.87
N GLY A 192 -5.78 17.49 4.02
CA GLY A 192 -5.43 18.37 2.89
C GLY A 192 -6.30 18.18 1.65
N GLY A 193 -7.22 17.21 1.64
CA GLY A 193 -8.02 16.83 0.48
C GLY A 193 -7.56 15.51 -0.16
N THR A 194 -8.09 15.22 -1.32
CA THR A 194 -7.74 14.04 -2.12
C THR A 194 -6.69 14.42 -3.16
N TRP A 195 -5.50 13.85 -3.03
CA TRP A 195 -4.34 14.16 -3.84
C TRP A 195 -3.87 12.99 -4.68
N VAL A 196 -3.32 13.30 -5.86
CA VAL A 196 -2.38 12.44 -6.59
C VAL A 196 -1.01 13.11 -6.56
N ALA A 197 0.00 12.37 -6.14
CA ALA A 197 1.38 12.82 -6.13
C ALA A 197 2.24 11.90 -7.00
N PHE A 198 3.21 12.49 -7.69
CA PHE A 198 4.11 11.81 -8.60
C PHE A 198 5.56 12.11 -8.27
N ARG A 199 6.35 11.07 -8.19
CA ARG A 199 7.81 11.16 -8.00
C ARG A 199 8.53 10.60 -9.22
N GLN A 200 9.60 11.27 -9.61
CA GLN A 200 10.45 10.90 -10.73
C GLN A 200 11.79 10.36 -10.24
N PRO A 201 12.44 9.43 -10.97
CA PRO A 201 13.80 8.98 -10.67
C PRO A 201 14.80 10.11 -10.93
N VAL A 202 15.58 10.43 -9.90
CA VAL A 202 16.45 11.62 -9.89
C VAL A 202 17.50 11.58 -11.00
N LEU A 203 18.17 10.43 -11.18
CA LEU A 203 19.24 10.30 -12.17
C LEU A 203 18.72 10.29 -13.61
N ARG A 204 17.58 9.65 -13.86
CA ARG A 204 16.92 9.71 -15.17
C ARG A 204 16.50 11.13 -15.52
N GLU A 205 15.89 11.82 -14.56
CA GLU A 205 15.50 13.22 -14.77
C GLU A 205 16.70 14.14 -14.98
N ALA A 206 17.78 13.95 -14.24
CA ALA A 206 19.03 14.69 -14.46
C ALA A 206 19.63 14.40 -15.86
N ALA A 207 19.64 13.16 -16.30
CA ALA A 207 20.08 12.78 -17.65
C ALA A 207 19.23 13.47 -18.72
N ARG A 208 17.89 13.42 -18.58
CA ARG A 208 16.96 14.09 -19.49
C ARG A 208 17.19 15.60 -19.58
N ARG A 209 17.38 16.29 -18.46
CA ARG A 209 17.66 17.73 -18.41
C ARG A 209 19.00 18.10 -19.03
N ASN A 210 19.96 17.18 -19.00
CA ASN A 210 21.26 17.34 -19.64
C ASN A 210 21.27 16.87 -21.11
N GLY A 211 20.11 16.61 -21.72
CA GLY A 211 19.97 16.20 -23.11
C GLY A 211 20.51 14.81 -23.42
N LYS A 212 20.68 13.96 -22.42
CA LYS A 212 21.07 12.56 -22.62
C LYS A 212 19.80 11.70 -22.83
N PRO A 213 19.67 11.01 -23.97
CA PRO A 213 18.55 10.09 -24.16
C PRO A 213 18.72 8.90 -23.22
N VAL A 214 17.64 8.56 -22.50
CA VAL A 214 17.55 7.41 -21.61
C VAL A 214 16.20 6.76 -21.87
N SER A 215 16.21 5.54 -22.36
CA SER A 215 14.99 4.79 -22.67
C SER A 215 14.42 4.11 -21.44
N LEU A 216 15.28 3.52 -20.61
CA LEU A 216 14.91 2.86 -19.36
C LEU A 216 15.56 3.58 -18.18
N THR A 217 14.87 3.66 -17.05
CA THR A 217 15.41 4.19 -15.79
C THR A 217 16.65 3.39 -15.36
N TYR A 218 16.65 2.10 -15.61
CA TYR A 218 17.80 1.20 -15.46
C TYR A 218 19.10 1.75 -16.06
N GLU A 219 19.05 2.39 -17.23
CA GLU A 219 20.23 2.93 -17.92
C GLU A 219 20.82 4.16 -17.18
N ALA A 220 20.05 4.82 -16.38
CA ALA A 220 20.47 5.98 -15.60
C ALA A 220 20.90 5.62 -14.17
N ASN A 221 20.38 4.54 -13.62
CA ASN A 221 20.69 4.08 -12.27
C ASN A 221 22.09 3.45 -12.19
N PRO A 222 22.78 3.53 -11.05
CA PRO A 222 24.05 2.86 -10.85
C PRO A 222 23.83 1.34 -10.72
N GLY A 223 24.77 0.56 -11.22
CA GLY A 223 24.70 -0.90 -11.17
C GLY A 223 23.56 -1.46 -12.01
N GLU A 224 22.97 -2.56 -11.58
CA GLU A 224 21.89 -3.27 -12.26
C GLU A 224 20.52 -2.99 -11.61
N VAL A 225 20.31 -1.75 -11.14
CA VAL A 225 19.13 -1.36 -10.37
C VAL A 225 17.96 -1.05 -11.29
N TRP A 226 16.93 -1.86 -11.20
CA TRP A 226 15.70 -1.73 -11.97
C TRP A 226 14.68 -0.82 -11.29
N GLU A 227 13.94 -0.10 -12.11
CA GLU A 227 12.65 0.44 -11.71
C GLU A 227 11.57 -0.66 -11.82
N GLU A 228 10.72 -0.77 -10.82
CA GLU A 228 9.78 -1.89 -10.71
C GLU A 228 8.80 -1.97 -11.89
N ASP A 229 8.19 -0.85 -12.29
CA ASP A 229 7.22 -0.85 -13.39
C ASP A 229 7.88 -1.21 -14.73
N GLU A 230 9.10 -0.74 -14.98
CA GLU A 230 9.88 -1.13 -16.15
C GLU A 230 10.27 -2.62 -16.10
N PHE A 231 10.64 -3.12 -14.92
CA PHE A 231 10.97 -4.53 -14.73
C PHE A 231 9.82 -5.45 -15.18
N TRP A 232 8.59 -5.16 -14.73
CA TRP A 232 7.42 -5.97 -15.13
C TRP A 232 7.12 -5.87 -16.62
N ASN A 233 7.27 -4.68 -17.22
CA ASN A 233 7.12 -4.49 -18.65
C ASN A 233 8.14 -5.29 -19.44
N GLU A 234 9.42 -5.27 -19.01
CA GLU A 234 10.49 -6.04 -19.67
C GLU A 234 10.32 -7.53 -19.47
N LEU A 235 10.01 -7.98 -18.26
CA LEU A 235 9.83 -9.39 -17.95
C LEU A 235 8.69 -9.99 -18.77
N SER A 236 7.55 -9.32 -18.87
CA SER A 236 6.39 -9.81 -19.62
C SER A 236 6.69 -10.08 -21.08
N TRP A 237 7.50 -9.22 -21.70
CA TRP A 237 7.90 -9.37 -23.10
C TRP A 237 9.00 -10.41 -23.32
N ARG A 238 9.79 -10.72 -22.30
CA ARG A 238 10.85 -11.74 -22.36
C ARG A 238 10.32 -13.16 -22.16
N ILE A 239 9.36 -13.33 -21.25
CA ILE A 239 8.79 -14.66 -20.93
C ILE A 239 7.71 -15.09 -21.93
N ASP A 240 7.03 -14.15 -22.58
CA ASP A 240 6.00 -14.44 -23.58
C ASP A 240 6.57 -14.29 -24.99
N ASP A 241 6.59 -15.37 -25.75
CA ASP A 241 6.96 -15.37 -27.18
C ASP A 241 5.81 -14.89 -28.11
N GLY A 242 4.69 -14.50 -27.53
CA GLY A 242 3.45 -14.09 -28.23
C GLY A 242 2.38 -15.17 -28.21
N THR A 243 2.60 -16.31 -27.56
CA THR A 243 1.63 -17.40 -27.47
C THR A 243 0.93 -17.51 -26.12
N MET A 244 1.48 -16.87 -25.07
CA MET A 244 1.00 -16.96 -23.70
C MET A 244 -0.09 -15.91 -23.37
N GLY A 245 -0.25 -14.87 -24.20
CA GLY A 245 -1.20 -13.79 -23.97
C GLY A 245 -0.79 -12.79 -22.89
N ILE A 246 0.44 -12.88 -22.36
CA ILE A 246 0.91 -11.96 -21.31
C ILE A 246 1.22 -10.58 -21.91
N ARG A 247 1.84 -10.53 -23.10
CA ARG A 247 2.24 -9.29 -23.78
C ARG A 247 1.07 -8.36 -24.04
N GLU A 248 -0.14 -8.90 -24.28
CA GLU A 248 -1.31 -8.08 -24.56
C GLU A 248 -1.66 -7.12 -23.40
N HIS A 249 -1.34 -7.49 -22.16
CA HIS A 249 -1.54 -6.66 -20.99
C HIS A 249 -0.50 -5.55 -20.82
N PHE A 250 0.59 -5.63 -21.59
CA PHE A 250 1.71 -4.69 -21.56
C PHE A 250 1.96 -4.01 -22.91
N MET A 251 0.93 -3.92 -23.73
CA MET A 251 0.97 -3.19 -25.00
C MET A 251 0.72 -1.71 -24.80
N SER A 252 1.39 -0.89 -25.62
CA SER A 252 1.16 0.55 -25.66
C SER A 252 -0.26 0.87 -26.13
N PRO A 253 -1.01 1.73 -25.42
CA PRO A 253 -2.31 2.23 -25.91
C PRO A 253 -2.16 3.26 -27.05
N TYR A 254 -0.95 3.77 -27.29
CA TYR A 254 -0.65 4.80 -28.27
C TYR A 254 0.06 4.27 -29.53
N ARG A 255 0.74 3.12 -29.41
CA ARG A 255 1.53 2.49 -30.47
C ARG A 255 1.14 1.00 -30.60
N PRO A 256 0.14 0.68 -31.44
CA PRO A 256 -0.39 -0.66 -31.57
C PRO A 256 0.70 -1.71 -31.89
N GLY A 257 0.69 -2.81 -31.15
CA GLY A 257 1.66 -3.90 -31.30
C GLY A 257 3.03 -3.69 -30.65
N GLU A 258 3.27 -2.53 -30.06
CA GLU A 258 4.51 -2.25 -29.35
C GLU A 258 4.35 -2.36 -27.83
N LYS A 259 5.46 -2.63 -27.16
CA LYS A 259 5.54 -2.65 -25.71
C LYS A 259 5.29 -1.25 -25.15
N ILE A 260 4.50 -1.16 -24.07
CA ILE A 260 4.30 0.10 -23.34
C ILE A 260 5.61 0.58 -22.71
N THR A 261 5.88 1.87 -22.83
CA THR A 261 6.96 2.52 -22.08
C THR A 261 6.43 2.99 -20.72
N ILE A 262 7.35 3.25 -19.78
CA ILE A 262 6.98 3.79 -18.47
C ILE A 262 6.32 5.17 -18.60
N ASP A 263 6.77 5.99 -19.53
CA ASP A 263 6.20 7.31 -19.79
C ASP A 263 4.77 7.20 -20.33
N GLU A 264 4.50 6.26 -21.22
CA GLU A 264 3.16 5.99 -21.72
C GLU A 264 2.22 5.44 -20.63
N TYR A 265 2.74 4.59 -19.74
CA TYR A 265 1.97 4.09 -18.61
C TYR A 265 1.52 5.21 -17.68
N TYR A 266 2.41 6.14 -17.33
CA TYR A 266 2.05 7.29 -16.50
C TYR A 266 1.21 8.30 -17.25
N GLN A 267 1.44 8.56 -18.54
CA GLN A 267 0.56 9.40 -19.35
C GLN A 267 -0.87 8.84 -19.35
N TYR A 268 -1.02 7.55 -19.65
CA TYR A 268 -2.32 6.86 -19.66
C TYR A 268 -3.02 6.91 -18.30
N THR A 269 -2.26 6.79 -17.25
CA THR A 269 -2.76 6.89 -15.87
C THR A 269 -3.25 8.30 -15.56
N PHE A 270 -2.49 9.32 -15.90
CA PHE A 270 -2.81 10.71 -15.58
C PHE A 270 -3.96 11.28 -16.42
N GLU A 271 -4.15 10.83 -17.63
CA GLU A 271 -5.34 11.16 -18.45
C GLU A 271 -6.67 10.79 -17.76
N ARG A 272 -6.63 9.91 -16.77
CA ARG A 272 -7.79 9.40 -16.02
C ARG A 272 -7.96 10.02 -14.65
N VAL A 273 -7.06 10.92 -14.27
CA VAL A 273 -7.19 11.66 -13.00
C VAL A 273 -8.24 12.76 -13.18
N PRO A 274 -9.34 12.72 -12.40
CA PRO A 274 -10.40 13.71 -12.55
C PRO A 274 -9.89 15.14 -12.42
N GLY A 275 -10.16 15.97 -13.43
CA GLY A 275 -9.79 17.38 -13.48
C GLY A 275 -8.35 17.68 -13.93
N LEU A 276 -7.47 16.68 -13.97
CA LEU A 276 -6.08 16.88 -14.40
C LEU A 276 -5.94 17.20 -15.89
N PRO A 277 -6.64 16.50 -16.83
CA PRO A 277 -6.55 16.81 -18.25
C PRO A 277 -6.90 18.26 -18.58
N GLU A 278 -7.92 18.82 -17.96
CA GLU A 278 -8.36 20.19 -18.17
C GLU A 278 -7.29 21.20 -17.74
N VAL A 279 -6.66 20.96 -16.60
CA VAL A 279 -5.64 21.86 -16.05
C VAL A 279 -4.34 21.74 -16.84
N ALA A 280 -3.92 20.53 -17.21
CA ALA A 280 -2.75 20.32 -18.07
C ALA A 280 -2.91 21.03 -19.42
N LYS A 281 -4.07 20.86 -20.07
CA LYS A 281 -4.39 21.53 -21.32
C LYS A 281 -4.37 23.05 -21.21
N ALA A 282 -4.86 23.61 -20.09
CA ALA A 282 -4.84 25.05 -19.86
C ALA A 282 -3.40 25.62 -19.78
N GLU A 283 -2.44 24.80 -19.35
CA GLU A 283 -1.01 25.14 -19.35
C GLU A 283 -0.28 24.77 -20.67
N GLY A 284 -0.97 24.19 -21.65
CA GLY A 284 -0.38 23.71 -22.89
C GLY A 284 0.55 22.51 -22.73
N LEU A 285 0.30 21.68 -21.70
CA LEU A 285 1.07 20.50 -21.34
C LEU A 285 0.24 19.23 -21.53
N THR A 286 0.92 18.09 -21.71
CA THR A 286 0.33 16.79 -21.47
C THR A 286 0.19 16.55 -19.96
N GLU A 287 -0.63 15.57 -19.58
CA GLU A 287 -0.86 15.24 -18.15
C GLU A 287 0.43 14.78 -17.46
N LEU A 288 1.25 14.00 -18.16
CA LEU A 288 2.56 13.59 -17.65
C LEU A 288 3.52 14.79 -17.49
N GLU A 289 3.56 15.70 -18.45
CA GLU A 289 4.39 16.91 -18.35
C GLU A 289 3.92 17.81 -17.21
N TYR A 290 2.60 17.95 -17.04
CA TYR A 290 2.04 18.67 -15.89
C TYR A 290 2.50 18.05 -14.57
N MET A 291 2.37 16.74 -14.41
CA MET A 291 2.80 16.05 -13.19
C MET A 291 4.32 16.07 -12.98
N ARG A 292 5.11 16.05 -14.05
CA ARG A 292 6.57 16.27 -13.99
C ARG A 292 6.95 17.65 -13.50
N LYS A 293 6.16 18.65 -13.88
CA LYS A 293 6.39 20.06 -13.50
C LYS A 293 5.97 20.34 -12.06
N HIS A 294 4.78 19.88 -11.67
CA HIS A 294 4.13 20.24 -10.41
C HIS A 294 4.31 19.18 -9.30
N GLY A 295 4.50 17.91 -9.64
CA GLY A 295 4.71 16.82 -8.70
C GLY A 295 3.47 16.33 -7.97
N ALA A 296 2.41 17.14 -7.90
CA ALA A 296 1.16 16.76 -7.25
C ALA A 296 -0.04 17.51 -7.82
N PHE A 297 -1.21 16.90 -7.74
CA PHE A 297 -2.48 17.48 -8.15
C PHE A 297 -3.57 17.22 -7.10
N LEU A 298 -4.32 18.27 -6.74
CA LEU A 298 -5.46 18.18 -5.84
C LEU A 298 -6.72 17.82 -6.63
N ILE A 299 -7.23 16.59 -6.44
CA ILE A 299 -8.46 16.12 -7.09
C ILE A 299 -9.68 16.79 -6.43
N GLU A 300 -9.74 16.73 -5.10
CA GLU A 300 -10.85 17.29 -4.32
C GLU A 300 -10.32 17.99 -3.06
N PRO A 301 -10.80 19.18 -2.74
CA PRO A 301 -10.49 19.82 -1.46
C PRO A 301 -11.06 19.02 -0.29
N ALA A 302 -10.49 19.22 0.90
CA ALA A 302 -10.96 18.54 2.10
C ALA A 302 -12.39 18.97 2.48
N THR A 303 -13.23 17.98 2.75
CA THR A 303 -14.56 18.18 3.34
C THR A 303 -14.52 17.69 4.79
N TYR A 304 -14.71 18.62 5.72
CA TYR A 304 -14.75 18.30 7.14
C TYR A 304 -16.12 17.78 7.55
N LYS A 305 -16.16 16.86 8.53
CA LYS A 305 -17.40 16.30 9.11
C LYS A 305 -18.41 15.83 8.06
N LYS A 306 -17.92 15.25 6.98
CA LYS A 306 -18.72 14.75 5.85
C LYS A 306 -19.85 13.80 6.30
N HIS A 307 -19.59 13.02 7.34
CA HIS A 307 -20.55 12.09 7.94
C HIS A 307 -21.78 12.79 8.58
N GLU A 308 -21.71 14.05 8.94
CA GLU A 308 -22.87 14.81 9.44
C GLU A 308 -23.87 15.10 8.32
N GLN A 309 -23.40 15.17 7.08
CA GLN A 309 -24.21 15.45 5.89
C GLN A 309 -24.66 14.16 5.19
N GLU A 310 -23.78 13.19 5.05
CA GLU A 310 -24.01 11.97 4.25
C GLU A 310 -24.33 10.73 5.10
N GLY A 311 -24.16 10.82 6.42
CA GLY A 311 -24.21 9.66 7.32
C GLY A 311 -22.98 8.77 7.19
N TRP A 312 -23.04 7.61 7.80
CA TRP A 312 -22.00 6.59 7.74
C TRP A 312 -22.39 5.49 6.76
N PRO A 313 -21.43 4.90 5.99
CA PRO A 313 -21.70 3.79 5.11
C PRO A 313 -21.81 2.47 5.89
N THR A 314 -22.71 2.44 6.84
CA THR A 314 -23.04 1.32 7.74
C THR A 314 -24.52 0.97 7.63
N PRO A 315 -24.94 -0.24 8.00
CA PRO A 315 -26.37 -0.62 7.98
C PRO A 315 -27.29 0.33 8.76
N SER A 316 -26.79 0.90 9.84
CA SER A 316 -27.57 1.88 10.66
C SER A 316 -27.48 3.32 10.16
N GLY A 317 -26.61 3.64 9.19
CA GLY A 317 -26.29 5.00 8.79
C GLY A 317 -25.54 5.80 9.86
N LYS A 318 -25.17 5.16 10.98
CA LYS A 318 -24.46 5.75 12.11
C LYS A 318 -23.15 5.03 12.34
N GLN A 319 -22.26 5.62 13.11
CA GLN A 319 -21.05 4.92 13.53
C GLN A 319 -21.42 3.75 14.45
N GLU A 320 -21.03 2.54 14.04
CA GLU A 320 -21.32 1.30 14.78
C GLU A 320 -20.16 0.94 15.69
N LEU A 321 -20.43 0.87 16.99
CA LEU A 321 -19.44 0.45 18.00
C LEU A 321 -19.46 -1.07 18.22
N TYR A 322 -20.53 -1.73 17.86
CA TYR A 322 -20.68 -3.19 17.89
C TYR A 322 -20.47 -3.77 16.50
N SER A 323 -19.66 -4.79 16.40
CA SER A 323 -19.42 -5.49 15.13
C SER A 323 -19.88 -6.95 15.24
N LYS A 324 -20.86 -7.32 14.43
CA LYS A 324 -21.32 -8.71 14.31
C LYS A 324 -20.27 -9.64 13.68
N THR A 325 -19.26 -9.08 13.04
CA THR A 325 -18.18 -9.86 12.41
C THR A 325 -17.11 -10.29 13.42
N ILE A 326 -16.98 -9.54 14.52
CA ILE A 326 -15.92 -9.74 15.52
C ILE A 326 -16.43 -10.51 16.75
N VAL A 327 -17.73 -10.55 16.97
CA VAL A 327 -18.36 -11.21 18.14
C VAL A 327 -18.82 -12.62 17.81
#